data_f9e2962242710f6bf50861874ca2c842
#
_entry.id   f9e2962242710f6bf50861874ca2c842
#
_cell.length_a   1.000
_cell.length_b   1.000
_cell.length_c   1.000
_cell.angle_alpha   90.00
_cell.angle_beta   90.00
_cell.angle_gamma   90.00
#
_symmetry.space_group_name_H-M   'P 1'
#
loop_
_entity.id
_entity.type
_entity.pdbx_description
1 polymer ?
#
loop_
_entity_poly.entity_id
_entity_poly.type
_entity_poly.pdbx_seq_one_letter_code
_entity_poly.pdbx_strand_id
1 'polypeptide(L)'
;EVTTAVDLSSSDVNRINCPGTINDLIFSKEKGIEGHFVGSNAFVKFAITVEGDEKLYADTPSELFVSCNNTIYTLIATPKRIPSVTLRLAPSPSQDLKQNIDHYQALPFEKKVLQLVREAYLQEYQESYRIAAADVEVNISADLTARLQKIVDVEGVGLRLKEYLVRPTADQPVSITEKDFLKSRLGERIIAVAVEDHTIGPGKPSRVFIVEQRGEES
;
A
#
# COMPACT_ATOMS: atom_id res chain seq x y z
N GLU A 1 -14.42 -12.65 -3.33
CA GLU A 1 -14.33 -12.52 -1.84
C GLU A 1 -13.51 -13.67 -1.29
N VAL A 2 -12.44 -13.37 -0.57
CA VAL A 2 -11.60 -14.39 0.05
C VAL A 2 -11.96 -14.44 1.54
N THR A 3 -12.47 -15.59 1.98
CA THR A 3 -12.72 -15.85 3.40
C THR A 3 -11.42 -16.27 4.07
N THR A 4 -11.04 -15.58 5.16
CA THR A 4 -9.81 -15.84 5.89
C THR A 4 -10.10 -16.47 7.25
N ALA A 5 -9.55 -17.65 7.52
CA ALA A 5 -9.64 -18.28 8.82
C ALA A 5 -8.62 -17.65 9.79
N VAL A 6 -9.07 -17.32 11.01
CA VAL A 6 -8.24 -16.69 12.04
C VAL A 6 -8.50 -17.30 13.40
N ASP A 7 -7.44 -17.55 14.17
CA ASP A 7 -7.54 -17.98 15.57
C ASP A 7 -7.57 -16.73 16.46
N LEU A 8 -8.57 -16.63 17.33
CA LEU A 8 -8.75 -15.54 18.29
C LEU A 8 -8.80 -16.08 19.72
N SER A 9 -8.38 -15.27 20.70
CA SER A 9 -8.51 -15.61 22.11
C SER A 9 -9.97 -15.82 22.49
N SER A 10 -10.28 -16.95 23.14
CA SER A 10 -11.58 -17.24 23.71
C SER A 10 -11.79 -16.62 25.12
N SER A 11 -10.71 -16.13 25.75
CA SER A 11 -10.73 -15.56 27.11
C SER A 11 -10.58 -14.04 27.13
N ASP A 12 -9.85 -13.48 26.17
CA ASP A 12 -9.45 -12.09 26.19
C ASP A 12 -10.09 -11.30 25.04
N VAL A 13 -10.03 -9.98 25.12
CA VAL A 13 -10.44 -9.10 24.02
C VAL A 13 -9.40 -9.17 22.91
N ASN A 14 -9.84 -9.47 21.71
CA ASN A 14 -9.02 -9.45 20.51
C ASN A 14 -9.17 -8.09 19.80
N ARG A 15 -8.12 -7.64 19.13
CA ARG A 15 -8.11 -6.42 18.35
C ARG A 15 -7.98 -6.73 16.87
N ILE A 16 -8.81 -6.12 16.06
CA ILE A 16 -8.69 -6.15 14.59
C ILE A 16 -8.37 -4.74 14.14
N ASN A 17 -7.23 -4.57 13.49
CA ASN A 17 -6.78 -3.30 12.97
C ASN A 17 -7.00 -3.24 11.46
N CYS A 18 -7.71 -2.21 11.02
CA CYS A 18 -8.03 -1.91 9.64
C CYS A 18 -6.99 -0.95 9.06
N PRO A 19 -6.58 -1.06 7.80
CA PRO A 19 -5.68 -0.10 7.15
C PRO A 19 -6.29 1.29 6.96
N GLY A 20 -7.62 1.42 7.13
CA GLY A 20 -8.35 2.68 7.07
C GLY A 20 -9.37 2.79 8.19
N THR A 21 -10.48 3.47 7.93
CA THR A 21 -11.58 3.61 8.91
C THR A 21 -12.53 2.43 8.82
N ILE A 22 -12.91 1.85 9.95
CA ILE A 22 -13.96 0.85 10.03
C ILE A 22 -15.31 1.54 9.89
N ASN A 23 -16.10 1.09 8.91
CA ASN A 23 -17.46 1.57 8.67
C ASN A 23 -18.49 0.74 9.42
N ASP A 24 -18.24 -0.59 9.52
CA ASP A 24 -19.16 -1.52 10.19
C ASP A 24 -18.45 -2.80 10.66
N LEU A 25 -19.03 -3.44 11.67
CA LEU A 25 -18.60 -4.73 12.23
C LEU A 25 -19.82 -5.61 12.43
N ILE A 26 -19.96 -6.66 11.62
CA ILE A 26 -21.11 -7.55 11.62
C ILE A 26 -20.69 -8.94 12.09
N PHE A 27 -21.46 -9.53 13.00
CA PHE A 27 -21.26 -10.88 13.55
C PHE A 27 -22.56 -11.45 14.10
N SER A 28 -22.60 -12.78 14.24
CA SER A 28 -23.75 -13.50 14.82
C SER A 28 -23.70 -13.45 16.34
N LYS A 29 -24.58 -12.65 16.96
CA LYS A 29 -24.64 -12.48 18.42
C LYS A 29 -25.03 -13.77 19.14
N GLU A 30 -25.84 -14.60 18.51
CA GLU A 30 -26.26 -15.91 19.02
C GLU A 30 -25.11 -16.89 19.19
N LYS A 31 -23.98 -16.66 18.52
CA LYS A 31 -22.75 -17.43 18.71
C LYS A 31 -21.85 -16.91 19.84
N GLY A 32 -22.39 -16.04 20.68
CA GLY A 32 -21.70 -15.52 21.84
C GLY A 32 -20.51 -14.61 21.51
N ILE A 33 -20.63 -13.82 20.46
CA ILE A 33 -19.64 -12.79 20.14
C ILE A 33 -20.16 -11.42 20.56
N GLU A 34 -19.28 -10.65 21.17
CA GLU A 34 -19.45 -9.23 21.46
C GLU A 34 -18.36 -8.44 20.74
N GLY A 35 -18.72 -7.30 20.17
CA GLY A 35 -17.77 -6.47 19.48
C GLY A 35 -18.22 -5.03 19.35
N HIS A 36 -17.24 -4.14 19.23
CA HIS A 36 -17.45 -2.74 18.90
C HIS A 36 -16.23 -2.22 18.15
N PHE A 37 -16.36 -1.09 17.49
CA PHE A 37 -15.25 -0.48 16.77
C PHE A 37 -15.15 1.02 17.04
N VAL A 38 -13.91 1.53 16.90
CA VAL A 38 -13.58 2.95 17.01
C VAL A 38 -12.44 3.28 16.06
N GLY A 39 -12.67 4.21 15.13
CA GLY A 39 -11.69 4.58 14.12
C GLY A 39 -11.25 3.40 13.26
N SER A 40 -9.98 3.08 13.28
CA SER A 40 -9.38 1.95 12.55
C SER A 40 -9.32 0.64 13.33
N ASN A 41 -9.96 0.56 14.49
CA ASN A 41 -9.84 -0.61 15.37
C ASN A 41 -11.21 -1.19 15.73
N ALA A 42 -11.35 -2.51 15.58
CA ALA A 42 -12.44 -3.27 16.19
C ALA A 42 -11.90 -4.13 17.33
N PHE A 43 -12.73 -4.29 18.34
CA PHE A 43 -12.48 -5.09 19.52
C PHE A 43 -13.54 -6.17 19.61
N VAL A 44 -13.12 -7.43 19.66
CA VAL A 44 -13.98 -8.59 19.63
C VAL A 44 -13.66 -9.50 20.80
N LYS A 45 -14.69 -9.97 21.49
CA LYS A 45 -14.59 -10.90 22.61
C LYS A 45 -15.63 -12.01 22.46
N PHE A 46 -15.26 -13.23 22.83
CA PHE A 46 -16.20 -14.33 22.98
C PHE A 46 -16.82 -14.33 24.38
N ALA A 47 -18.09 -14.64 24.46
CA ALA A 47 -18.79 -14.76 25.73
C ALA A 47 -18.22 -15.95 26.52
N ILE A 48 -18.15 -15.77 27.85
CA ILE A 48 -17.78 -16.81 28.80
C ILE A 48 -19.02 -17.11 29.62
N THR A 49 -19.51 -18.33 29.52
CA THR A 49 -20.63 -18.78 30.35
C THR A 49 -20.10 -19.38 31.63
N VAL A 50 -20.77 -19.12 32.75
CA VAL A 50 -20.42 -19.68 34.07
C VAL A 50 -21.53 -20.64 34.49
N GLU A 51 -21.18 -21.91 34.67
CA GLU A 51 -22.07 -22.95 35.18
C GLU A 51 -21.51 -23.49 36.52
N GLY A 52 -22.12 -23.07 37.62
CA GLY A 52 -21.58 -23.31 38.95
C GLY A 52 -20.23 -22.62 39.15
N ASP A 53 -19.19 -23.39 39.44
CA ASP A 53 -17.81 -22.88 39.60
C ASP A 53 -16.97 -23.01 38.30
N GLU A 54 -17.54 -23.57 37.23
CA GLU A 54 -16.83 -23.76 35.96
C GLU A 54 -17.08 -22.64 34.96
N LYS A 55 -16.01 -22.25 34.26
CA LYS A 55 -16.07 -21.30 33.11
C LYS A 55 -16.05 -22.07 31.82
N LEU A 56 -17.11 -21.93 31.06
CA LEU A 56 -17.24 -22.48 29.69
C LEU A 56 -16.87 -21.42 28.69
N TYR A 57 -15.89 -21.71 27.88
CA TYR A 57 -15.39 -20.84 26.80
C TYR A 57 -15.99 -21.26 25.48
N ALA A 58 -16.25 -20.29 24.61
CA ALA A 58 -16.69 -20.58 23.27
C ALA A 58 -15.64 -21.43 22.52
N ASP A 59 -16.11 -22.37 21.73
CA ASP A 59 -15.32 -23.30 20.91
C ASP A 59 -15.77 -23.36 19.45
N THR A 60 -16.92 -22.77 19.16
CA THR A 60 -17.54 -22.81 17.83
C THR A 60 -17.06 -21.63 16.98
N PRO A 61 -16.53 -21.89 15.75
CA PRO A 61 -16.17 -20.85 14.83
C PRO A 61 -17.32 -19.94 14.44
N SER A 62 -17.05 -18.66 14.27
CA SER A 62 -18.05 -17.67 13.90
C SER A 62 -17.57 -16.76 12.82
N GLU A 63 -18.50 -16.30 11.99
CA GLU A 63 -18.25 -15.33 10.92
C GLU A 63 -18.16 -13.92 11.48
N LEU A 64 -17.17 -13.18 11.01
CA LEU A 64 -16.99 -11.76 11.27
C LEU A 64 -16.83 -11.04 9.93
N PHE A 65 -17.63 -10.02 9.69
CA PHE A 65 -17.48 -9.14 8.54
C PHE A 65 -17.05 -7.76 9.05
N VAL A 66 -15.87 -7.34 8.58
CA VAL A 66 -15.30 -6.04 8.93
C VAL A 66 -15.29 -5.17 7.68
N SER A 67 -16.07 -4.10 7.66
CA SER A 67 -16.08 -3.12 6.58
C SER A 67 -15.02 -2.06 6.86
N CYS A 68 -13.99 -2.01 6.02
CA CYS A 68 -12.88 -1.06 6.07
C CYS A 68 -12.87 -0.23 4.79
N ASN A 69 -13.00 1.10 4.87
CA ASN A 69 -13.01 1.97 3.69
C ASN A 69 -13.89 1.40 2.54
N ASN A 70 -15.10 0.93 2.88
CA ASN A 70 -16.06 0.25 1.99
C ASN A 70 -15.59 -1.10 1.41
N THR A 71 -14.49 -1.65 1.89
CA THR A 71 -14.05 -3.00 1.58
C THR A 71 -14.48 -3.95 2.70
N ILE A 72 -15.12 -5.08 2.36
CA ILE A 72 -15.57 -6.07 3.32
C ILE A 72 -14.51 -7.17 3.44
N TYR A 73 -14.00 -7.37 4.64
CA TYR A 73 -13.15 -8.49 5.01
C TYR A 73 -14.01 -9.56 5.69
N THR A 74 -14.01 -10.76 5.12
CA THR A 74 -14.73 -11.92 5.65
C THR A 74 -13.77 -12.81 6.43
N LEU A 75 -14.00 -12.94 7.74
CA LEU A 75 -13.18 -13.74 8.64
C LEU A 75 -14.00 -14.88 9.23
N ILE A 76 -13.40 -16.06 9.36
CA ILE A 76 -13.91 -17.15 10.20
C ILE A 76 -13.06 -17.16 11.47
N ALA A 77 -13.62 -16.62 12.54
CA ALA A 77 -12.95 -16.53 13.84
C ALA A 77 -13.14 -17.84 14.62
N THR A 78 -12.05 -18.57 14.82
CA THR A 78 -12.01 -19.77 15.64
C THR A 78 -11.53 -19.41 17.04
N PRO A 79 -12.38 -19.58 18.08
CA PRO A 79 -11.97 -19.31 19.46
C PRO A 79 -10.94 -20.36 19.92
N LYS A 80 -9.84 -19.88 20.50
CA LYS A 80 -8.75 -20.69 21.03
C LYS A 80 -8.34 -20.21 22.43
N ARG A 81 -7.84 -21.11 23.27
CA ARG A 81 -7.24 -20.73 24.56
C ARG A 81 -5.81 -20.22 24.39
N ILE A 82 -5.72 -19.02 23.83
CA ILE A 82 -4.47 -18.28 23.58
C ILE A 82 -4.60 -16.86 24.14
N PRO A 83 -3.50 -16.15 24.39
CA PRO A 83 -3.56 -14.72 24.74
C PRO A 83 -4.28 -13.88 23.70
N SER A 84 -4.66 -12.65 24.07
CA SER A 84 -5.22 -11.65 23.16
C SER A 84 -4.44 -11.53 21.84
N VAL A 85 -5.15 -11.52 20.73
CA VAL A 85 -4.58 -11.41 19.39
C VAL A 85 -4.84 -10.02 18.81
N THR A 86 -3.84 -9.46 18.14
CA THR A 86 -4.03 -8.32 17.26
C THR A 86 -3.90 -8.77 15.81
N LEU A 87 -5.03 -8.82 15.10
CA LEU A 87 -5.10 -9.10 13.68
C LEU A 87 -4.98 -7.80 12.91
N ARG A 88 -4.10 -7.74 11.92
CA ARG A 88 -4.01 -6.61 10.98
C ARG A 88 -4.60 -7.04 9.64
N LEU A 89 -5.64 -6.33 9.21
CA LEU A 89 -6.21 -6.51 7.89
C LEU A 89 -5.32 -5.81 6.85
N ALA A 90 -5.08 -6.46 5.73
CA ALA A 90 -4.38 -5.89 4.59
C ALA A 90 -5.26 -6.00 3.35
N PRO A 91 -5.24 -5.01 2.44
CA PRO A 91 -5.90 -5.14 1.15
C PRO A 91 -5.43 -6.40 0.42
N SER A 92 -6.32 -7.07 -0.30
CA SER A 92 -5.90 -8.16 -1.16
C SER A 92 -5.29 -7.59 -2.46
N PRO A 93 -4.32 -8.28 -3.08
CA PRO A 93 -3.77 -7.83 -4.36
C PRO A 93 -4.83 -7.59 -5.45
N SER A 94 -5.91 -8.35 -5.45
CA SER A 94 -7.05 -8.16 -6.37
C SER A 94 -7.85 -6.89 -6.10
N GLN A 95 -7.90 -6.42 -4.84
CA GLN A 95 -8.57 -5.16 -4.49
C GLN A 95 -7.73 -3.96 -4.89
N ASP A 96 -6.43 -3.99 -4.64
CA ASP A 96 -5.49 -2.95 -5.04
C ASP A 96 -5.50 -2.78 -6.56
N LEU A 97 -5.46 -3.89 -7.30
CA LEU A 97 -5.55 -3.91 -8.75
C LEU A 97 -6.85 -3.27 -9.25
N LYS A 98 -7.99 -3.60 -8.66
CA LYS A 98 -9.28 -3.02 -9.01
C LYS A 98 -9.32 -1.52 -8.71
N GLN A 99 -8.86 -1.09 -7.55
CA GLN A 99 -8.79 0.32 -7.18
C GLN A 99 -7.90 1.11 -8.15
N ASN A 100 -6.75 0.58 -8.53
CA ASN A 100 -5.87 1.19 -9.50
C ASN A 100 -6.55 1.34 -10.87
N ILE A 101 -7.20 0.27 -11.36
CA ILE A 101 -7.93 0.31 -12.62
C ILE A 101 -9.03 1.37 -12.58
N ASP A 102 -9.86 1.37 -11.52
CA ASP A 102 -10.97 2.32 -11.37
C ASP A 102 -10.48 3.78 -11.31
N HIS A 103 -9.35 4.03 -10.63
CA HIS A 103 -8.74 5.36 -10.53
C HIS A 103 -8.29 5.91 -11.90
N TYR A 104 -7.80 5.02 -12.79
CA TYR A 104 -7.23 5.42 -14.07
C TYR A 104 -8.13 5.18 -15.28
N GLN A 105 -9.19 4.36 -15.20
CA GLN A 105 -9.97 3.89 -16.35
C GLN A 105 -10.55 5.01 -17.22
N ALA A 106 -10.99 6.12 -16.61
CA ALA A 106 -11.57 7.25 -17.31
C ALA A 106 -10.54 8.17 -18.00
N LEU A 107 -9.24 7.95 -17.78
CA LEU A 107 -8.18 8.81 -18.29
C LEU A 107 -7.55 8.24 -19.57
N PRO A 108 -7.33 9.07 -20.62
CA PRO A 108 -6.44 8.72 -21.72
C PRO A 108 -5.03 8.40 -21.21
N PHE A 109 -4.27 7.62 -21.99
CA PHE A 109 -2.96 7.11 -21.56
C PHE A 109 -2.00 8.22 -21.09
N GLU A 110 -1.89 9.31 -21.84
CA GLU A 110 -1.01 10.45 -21.49
C GLU A 110 -1.44 11.11 -20.17
N LYS A 111 -2.75 11.14 -19.91
CA LYS A 111 -3.27 11.69 -18.66
C LYS A 111 -3.00 10.77 -17.46
N LYS A 112 -2.98 9.44 -17.68
CA LYS A 112 -2.57 8.48 -16.65
C LYS A 112 -1.13 8.71 -16.22
N VAL A 113 -0.23 8.86 -17.20
CA VAL A 113 1.20 9.12 -16.96
C VAL A 113 1.38 10.45 -16.20
N LEU A 114 0.70 11.51 -16.66
CA LEU A 114 0.76 12.82 -16.00
C LEU A 114 0.23 12.79 -14.57
N GLN A 115 -0.87 12.06 -14.33
CA GLN A 115 -1.46 11.89 -13.01
C GLN A 115 -0.45 11.21 -12.05
N LEU A 116 0.18 10.12 -12.48
CA LEU A 116 1.18 9.41 -11.69
C LEU A 116 2.39 10.29 -11.34
N VAL A 117 2.88 11.08 -12.31
CA VAL A 117 3.98 12.04 -12.08
C VAL A 117 3.56 13.12 -11.07
N ARG A 118 2.33 13.64 -11.19
CA ARG A 118 1.80 14.63 -10.25
C ARG A 118 1.71 14.09 -8.82
N GLU A 119 1.18 12.88 -8.66
CA GLU A 119 1.09 12.20 -7.35
C GLU A 119 2.47 11.99 -6.74
N ALA A 120 3.45 11.58 -7.56
CA ALA A 120 4.83 11.44 -7.13
C ALA A 120 5.48 12.77 -6.74
N TYR A 121 5.23 13.83 -7.50
CA TYR A 121 5.74 15.16 -7.20
C TYR A 121 5.22 15.69 -5.86
N LEU A 122 3.91 15.49 -5.61
CA LEU A 122 3.23 15.89 -4.37
C LEU A 122 3.46 14.92 -3.20
N GLN A 123 4.00 13.73 -3.45
CA GLN A 123 4.10 12.60 -2.50
C GLN A 123 2.73 12.14 -1.98
N GLU A 124 1.69 12.26 -2.80
CA GLU A 124 0.30 11.92 -2.51
C GLU A 124 -0.12 10.69 -3.32
N TYR A 125 0.33 9.51 -2.89
CA TYR A 125 0.05 8.26 -3.58
C TYR A 125 -1.27 7.63 -3.11
N GLN A 126 -1.91 6.84 -3.99
CA GLN A 126 -3.03 6.00 -3.60
C GLN A 126 -2.54 4.86 -2.69
N GLU A 127 -3.36 4.46 -1.72
CA GLU A 127 -3.04 3.35 -0.80
C GLU A 127 -2.86 2.00 -1.53
N SER A 128 -3.46 1.86 -2.71
CA SER A 128 -3.40 0.68 -3.59
C SER A 128 -2.10 0.56 -4.40
N TYR A 129 -1.21 1.57 -4.36
CA TYR A 129 0.07 1.49 -5.05
C TYR A 129 1.08 0.68 -4.24
N ARG A 130 1.86 -0.14 -4.94
CA ARG A 130 3.00 -0.81 -4.33
C ARG A 130 4.21 0.11 -4.35
N ILE A 131 4.61 0.59 -3.18
CA ILE A 131 5.75 1.50 -3.03
C ILE A 131 6.88 0.78 -2.33
N ALA A 132 8.05 0.76 -2.98
CA ALA A 132 9.27 0.21 -2.43
C ALA A 132 10.34 1.31 -2.32
N ALA A 133 10.97 1.41 -1.15
CA ALA A 133 12.19 2.20 -1.01
C ALA A 133 13.34 1.51 -1.74
N ALA A 134 14.22 2.30 -2.34
CA ALA A 134 15.43 1.82 -3.00
C ALA A 134 16.60 2.72 -2.61
N ASP A 135 17.80 2.19 -2.76
CA ASP A 135 19.05 2.91 -2.50
C ASP A 135 20.12 2.43 -3.50
N VAL A 136 19.94 2.81 -4.77
CA VAL A 136 20.83 2.40 -5.85
C VAL A 136 21.39 3.63 -6.54
N GLU A 137 22.71 3.77 -6.51
CA GLU A 137 23.41 4.85 -7.20
C GLU A 137 23.72 4.45 -8.64
N VAL A 138 23.45 5.37 -9.57
CA VAL A 138 23.68 5.21 -11.00
C VAL A 138 24.41 6.44 -11.54
N ASN A 139 25.55 6.22 -12.20
CA ASN A 139 26.26 7.30 -12.88
C ASN A 139 25.54 7.65 -14.19
N ILE A 140 25.09 8.87 -14.32
CA ILE A 140 24.40 9.38 -15.51
C ILE A 140 25.42 9.84 -16.55
N SER A 141 26.39 10.65 -16.12
CA SER A 141 27.50 11.16 -16.93
C SER A 141 28.73 11.38 -16.03
N ALA A 142 29.80 11.96 -16.57
CA ALA A 142 30.94 12.36 -15.78
C ALA A 142 30.58 13.39 -14.70
N ASP A 143 29.58 14.24 -14.99
CA ASP A 143 29.20 15.38 -14.14
C ASP A 143 27.93 15.14 -13.31
N LEU A 144 27.27 13.98 -13.48
CA LEU A 144 25.96 13.70 -12.87
C LEU A 144 25.88 12.29 -12.28
N THR A 145 25.45 12.22 -11.02
CA THR A 145 25.01 10.98 -10.36
C THR A 145 23.52 11.03 -10.02
N ALA A 146 22.85 9.91 -10.11
CA ALA A 146 21.44 9.74 -9.72
C ALA A 146 21.33 8.60 -8.70
N ARG A 147 20.58 8.83 -7.64
CA ARG A 147 20.29 7.83 -6.62
C ARG A 147 18.82 7.46 -6.67
N LEU A 148 18.52 6.23 -7.04
CA LEU A 148 17.15 5.71 -6.99
C LEU A 148 16.69 5.66 -5.53
N GLN A 149 15.60 6.37 -5.21
CA GLN A 149 15.06 6.46 -3.86
C GLN A 149 13.79 5.66 -3.69
N LYS A 150 12.96 5.60 -4.74
CA LYS A 150 11.64 5.01 -4.64
C LYS A 150 11.20 4.39 -5.98
N ILE A 151 10.51 3.28 -5.87
CA ILE A 151 9.82 2.63 -6.97
C ILE A 151 8.34 2.56 -6.62
N VAL A 152 7.48 3.02 -7.52
CA VAL A 152 6.03 3.00 -7.37
C VAL A 152 5.45 2.16 -8.52
N ASP A 153 4.85 1.03 -8.17
CA ASP A 153 4.15 0.15 -9.11
C ASP A 153 2.64 0.39 -9.04
N VAL A 154 2.03 0.65 -10.18
CA VAL A 154 0.57 0.77 -10.33
C VAL A 154 0.07 -0.48 -11.05
N GLU A 155 -0.17 -1.54 -10.27
CA GLU A 155 -0.62 -2.82 -10.80
C GLU A 155 -2.01 -2.69 -11.46
N GLY A 156 -2.23 -3.43 -12.54
CA GLY A 156 -3.46 -3.35 -13.34
C GLY A 156 -3.51 -2.20 -14.36
N VAL A 157 -2.63 -1.20 -14.22
CA VAL A 157 -2.51 -0.07 -15.16
C VAL A 157 -1.28 -0.22 -16.04
N GLY A 158 -0.32 -1.06 -15.63
CA GLY A 158 0.91 -1.31 -16.36
C GLY A 158 1.90 -0.14 -16.31
N LEU A 159 1.87 0.67 -15.26
CA LEU A 159 2.78 1.79 -15.05
C LEU A 159 3.69 1.54 -13.85
N ARG A 160 4.95 1.92 -14.01
CA ARG A 160 5.92 2.02 -12.93
C ARG A 160 6.55 3.40 -12.94
N LEU A 161 6.68 4.03 -11.78
CA LEU A 161 7.44 5.25 -11.62
C LEU A 161 8.67 4.98 -10.76
N LYS A 162 9.82 5.53 -11.18
CA LYS A 162 11.06 5.55 -10.42
C LYS A 162 11.41 6.98 -10.06
N GLU A 163 11.61 7.26 -8.78
CA GLU A 163 12.04 8.56 -8.27
C GLU A 163 13.54 8.53 -8.01
N TYR A 164 14.26 9.39 -8.68
CA TYR A 164 15.71 9.57 -8.51
C TYR A 164 16.02 10.93 -7.89
N LEU A 165 16.99 10.94 -6.99
CA LEU A 165 17.63 12.17 -6.53
C LEU A 165 18.94 12.37 -7.30
N VAL A 166 18.99 13.45 -8.08
CA VAL A 166 20.12 13.76 -8.97
C VAL A 166 21.00 14.83 -8.36
N ARG A 167 22.31 14.63 -8.42
CA ARG A 167 23.33 15.53 -7.88
C ARG A 167 24.44 15.75 -8.89
N PRO A 168 25.07 16.94 -8.92
CA PRO A 168 26.30 17.14 -9.67
C PRO A 168 27.44 16.37 -8.99
N THR A 169 28.39 15.86 -9.77
CA THR A 169 29.60 15.21 -9.28
C THR A 169 30.64 16.23 -8.86
N ALA A 170 30.68 17.39 -9.52
CA ALA A 170 31.59 18.48 -9.23
C ALA A 170 30.89 19.62 -8.49
N ASP A 171 31.68 20.49 -7.87
CA ASP A 171 31.23 21.62 -7.04
C ASP A 171 30.77 22.83 -7.91
N GLN A 172 30.11 22.54 -9.05
CA GLN A 172 29.61 23.53 -9.97
C GLN A 172 28.15 23.28 -10.33
N PRO A 173 27.35 24.34 -10.58
CA PRO A 173 26.00 24.17 -11.08
C PRO A 173 25.99 23.51 -12.46
N VAL A 174 25.05 22.54 -12.64
CA VAL A 174 24.87 21.82 -13.88
C VAL A 174 23.41 21.98 -14.33
N SER A 175 23.21 22.23 -15.63
CA SER A 175 21.88 22.23 -16.24
C SER A 175 21.53 20.82 -16.70
N ILE A 176 20.32 20.35 -16.36
CA ILE A 176 19.82 19.03 -16.71
C ILE A 176 18.52 19.15 -17.48
N THR A 177 18.27 18.17 -18.34
CA THR A 177 17.05 18.07 -19.13
C THR A 177 16.52 16.64 -19.09
N GLU A 178 15.27 16.43 -19.48
CA GLU A 178 14.65 15.11 -19.54
C GLU A 178 15.43 14.15 -20.45
N LYS A 179 16.06 14.66 -21.51
CA LYS A 179 16.86 13.85 -22.46
C LYS A 179 18.07 13.18 -21.81
N ASP A 180 18.62 13.77 -20.76
CA ASP A 180 19.78 13.22 -20.05
C ASP A 180 19.46 11.90 -19.35
N PHE A 181 18.15 11.66 -19.10
CA PHE A 181 17.64 10.49 -18.38
C PHE A 181 16.99 9.43 -19.29
N LEU A 182 16.95 9.63 -20.60
CA LEU A 182 16.49 8.63 -21.58
C LEU A 182 17.57 7.57 -21.85
N LYS A 183 17.98 6.84 -20.80
CA LYS A 183 19.06 5.85 -20.85
C LYS A 183 18.57 4.49 -20.36
N SER A 184 18.89 3.41 -21.06
CA SER A 184 18.46 2.05 -20.73
C SER A 184 18.83 1.59 -19.32
N ARG A 185 19.92 2.10 -18.74
CA ARG A 185 20.30 1.79 -17.36
C ARG A 185 19.35 2.36 -16.29
N LEU A 186 18.48 3.32 -16.64
CA LEU A 186 17.51 3.92 -15.76
C LEU A 186 16.14 3.28 -15.89
N GLY A 187 15.87 2.62 -17.05
CA GLY A 187 14.60 1.96 -17.30
C GLY A 187 14.58 1.26 -18.66
N GLU A 188 13.76 0.21 -18.79
CA GLU A 188 13.70 -0.58 -20.02
C GLU A 188 12.73 -0.02 -21.05
N ARG A 189 11.57 0.46 -20.63
CA ARG A 189 10.51 1.01 -21.48
C ARG A 189 10.08 2.38 -20.97
N ILE A 190 11.01 3.33 -21.01
CA ILE A 190 10.75 4.69 -20.55
C ILE A 190 9.75 5.36 -21.48
N ILE A 191 8.62 5.82 -20.94
CA ILE A 191 7.56 6.51 -21.67
C ILE A 191 7.45 7.99 -21.29
N ALA A 192 7.95 8.37 -20.11
CA ALA A 192 8.03 9.76 -19.69
C ALA A 192 9.18 9.99 -18.70
N VAL A 193 9.71 11.19 -18.74
CA VAL A 193 10.66 11.73 -17.77
C VAL A 193 10.15 13.10 -17.35
N ALA A 194 10.22 13.41 -16.08
CA ALA A 194 9.95 14.74 -15.54
C ALA A 194 11.08 15.15 -14.59
N VAL A 195 11.55 16.37 -14.74
CA VAL A 195 12.62 16.98 -13.95
C VAL A 195 12.00 18.07 -13.07
N GLU A 196 12.25 18.05 -11.77
CA GLU A 196 11.70 19.05 -10.84
C GLU A 196 12.41 20.40 -11.01
N ASP A 197 13.75 20.40 -10.94
CA ASP A 197 14.60 21.58 -11.11
C ASP A 197 15.62 21.32 -12.23
N HIS A 198 15.60 22.13 -13.26
CA HIS A 198 16.52 22.00 -14.41
C HIS A 198 17.95 22.52 -14.11
N THR A 199 18.15 23.23 -12.99
CA THR A 199 19.47 23.70 -12.56
C THR A 199 19.76 23.14 -11.17
N ILE A 200 20.74 22.26 -11.09
CA ILE A 200 21.19 21.63 -9.87
C ILE A 200 22.59 22.14 -9.47
N GLY A 201 22.88 22.12 -8.21
CA GLY A 201 24.17 22.58 -7.67
C GLY A 201 24.58 21.87 -6.40
N PRO A 202 25.78 22.20 -5.87
CA PRO A 202 26.20 21.71 -4.58
C PRO A 202 25.14 22.03 -3.51
N GLY A 203 24.66 21.01 -2.81
CA GLY A 203 23.62 21.18 -1.79
C GLY A 203 22.19 21.42 -2.31
N LYS A 204 22.00 21.56 -3.64
CA LYS A 204 20.67 21.66 -4.28
C LYS A 204 20.46 20.53 -5.29
N PRO A 205 20.12 19.30 -4.84
CA PRO A 205 19.75 18.21 -5.73
C PRO A 205 18.38 18.47 -6.36
N SER A 206 18.06 17.74 -7.45
CA SER A 206 16.73 17.74 -8.06
C SER A 206 16.16 16.34 -8.07
N ARG A 207 14.84 16.22 -7.91
CA ARG A 207 14.13 14.97 -8.15
C ARG A 207 13.87 14.82 -9.65
N VAL A 208 14.04 13.58 -10.10
CA VAL A 208 13.72 13.17 -11.48
C VAL A 208 12.81 11.97 -11.40
N PHE A 209 11.69 12.05 -12.10
CA PHE A 209 10.68 11.01 -12.16
C PHE A 209 10.73 10.36 -13.52
N ILE A 210 10.94 9.04 -13.56
CA ILE A 210 10.97 8.23 -14.76
C ILE A 210 9.80 7.29 -14.76
N VAL A 211 8.91 7.39 -15.75
CA VAL A 211 7.78 6.49 -15.90
C VAL A 211 8.09 5.46 -16.97
N GLU A 212 7.90 4.20 -16.60
CA GLU A 212 8.06 3.02 -17.46
C GLU A 212 6.70 2.38 -17.72
N GLN A 213 6.56 1.85 -18.91
CA GLN A 213 5.46 0.93 -19.22
C GLN A 213 5.90 -0.50 -18.85
N ARG A 214 5.20 -1.13 -17.94
CA ARG A 214 5.35 -2.57 -17.67
C ARG A 214 4.51 -3.37 -18.66
N GLY A 215 5.11 -4.40 -19.25
CA GLY A 215 4.33 -5.41 -19.95
C GLY A 215 3.45 -6.17 -18.94
N GLU A 216 2.30 -6.65 -19.38
CA GLU A 216 1.53 -7.63 -18.61
C GLU A 216 2.45 -8.85 -18.41
N GLU A 217 2.78 -9.13 -17.14
CA GLU A 217 3.39 -10.41 -16.78
C GLU A 217 2.29 -11.48 -16.98
N SER A 218 2.51 -12.31 -18.01
CA SER A 218 1.64 -13.44 -18.37
C SER A 218 1.75 -14.56 -17.33
#